data_adcf1259ffb70b645ca0c56ebcf707b6
#
_entry.id   adcf1259ffb70b645ca0c56ebcf707b6
#
_cell.length_a   1.000
_cell.length_b   1.000
_cell.length_c   1.000
_cell.angle_alpha   90.00
_cell.angle_beta   90.00
_cell.angle_gamma   90.00
#
_symmetry.space_group_name_H-M   'P 1'
#
loop_
_entity.id
_entity.type
_entity.pdbx_description
1 polymer ?
#
loop_
_entity_poly.entity_id
_entity_poly.type
_entity_poly.pdbx_seq_one_letter_code
_entity_poly.pdbx_strand_id
1 'polypeptide(L)'
;MWARRWTRTTRGSEIFRCMRSEFDCRELLNKRLERSPAGRWHARTNLRHFALINYAVSPERLAKFIPRDQFEVARFETSEGPKAFLSVVPFLDVDFNFSRLASGIKFTFYQTNHRAYVIEKKSGQPAVWFFGTNLGSPLVYIPRQLWKIPWHNTKYTVDCQFDKAANRYQKYSYNFESDWCQGCIELCDTGEPISVMNGFASLDEMKLILTQPTQGFYRRLDGQIGTYQVWHREMTCTKGVPENLYFSLYEKMGLLSKAEMQQPHSIFLCPEVEFDVHLPPTIYGIAG
;
A
#
# COMPACT_ATOMS: atom_id res chain seq x y z
N MET A 1 -12.69 9.40 49.35
CA MET A 1 -13.76 9.37 48.35
C MET A 1 -13.38 10.32 47.20
N TRP A 2 -12.59 9.87 46.24
CA TRP A 2 -12.18 10.65 45.03
C TRP A 2 -12.40 9.81 43.83
N ALA A 3 -13.54 10.05 43.12
CA ALA A 3 -13.85 9.43 41.86
C ALA A 3 -13.02 10.11 40.76
N ARG A 4 -12.03 9.43 40.20
CA ARG A 4 -11.34 9.84 38.97
C ARG A 4 -12.28 9.57 37.80
N ARG A 5 -12.82 10.64 37.19
CA ARG A 5 -13.48 10.62 35.90
C ARG A 5 -12.45 10.25 34.83
N TRP A 6 -12.56 9.05 34.27
CA TRP A 6 -11.85 8.68 33.06
C TRP A 6 -12.53 9.36 31.86
N THR A 7 -11.91 10.38 31.35
CA THR A 7 -12.26 10.93 30.03
C THR A 7 -11.83 9.90 28.99
N ARG A 8 -12.75 9.46 28.14
CA ARG A 8 -12.50 8.62 26.97
C ARG A 8 -11.63 9.39 25.98
N THR A 9 -10.32 9.28 26.10
CA THR A 9 -9.37 9.63 25.05
C THR A 9 -9.29 8.46 24.09
N THR A 10 -9.42 8.73 22.83
CA THR A 10 -9.47 7.79 21.72
C THR A 10 -8.22 6.90 21.69
N ARG A 11 -8.40 5.57 21.84
CA ARG A 11 -7.33 4.55 21.87
C ARG A 11 -6.40 4.56 20.65
N GLY A 12 -6.83 5.06 19.48
CA GLY A 12 -6.03 5.09 18.26
C GLY A 12 -4.79 5.99 18.33
N SER A 13 -4.86 7.12 19.08
CA SER A 13 -3.72 8.03 19.27
C SER A 13 -2.65 7.48 20.24
N GLU A 14 -3.02 6.53 21.09
CA GLU A 14 -2.09 5.93 22.06
C GLU A 14 -1.22 4.83 21.46
N ILE A 15 -1.68 4.11 20.43
CA ILE A 15 -0.91 3.02 19.82
C ILE A 15 0.27 3.58 19.02
N PHE A 16 0.07 4.63 18.22
CA PHE A 16 1.20 5.35 17.59
C PHE A 16 2.05 6.13 18.60
N ARG A 17 1.50 6.48 19.76
CA ARG A 17 2.26 7.06 20.88
C ARG A 17 3.10 6.02 21.63
N CYS A 18 2.70 4.75 21.65
CA CYS A 18 3.44 3.68 22.31
C CYS A 18 4.60 3.14 21.44
N MET A 19 4.56 3.31 20.10
CA MET A 19 5.64 2.94 19.16
C MET A 19 6.77 4.00 19.10
N ARG A 20 6.98 4.81 20.15
CA ARG A 20 7.90 5.96 20.16
C ARG A 20 9.36 5.64 20.43
N SER A 21 9.75 4.38 20.65
CA SER A 21 11.16 4.04 20.67
C SER A 21 11.59 3.52 19.32
N GLU A 22 12.69 4.03 18.79
CA GLU A 22 13.31 3.57 17.54
C GLU A 22 13.63 2.06 17.60
N PHE A 23 13.91 1.57 18.79
CA PHE A 23 14.15 0.15 19.10
C PHE A 23 12.89 -0.70 18.84
N ASP A 24 11.71 -0.25 19.30
CA ASP A 24 10.45 -0.99 19.12
C ASP A 24 10.06 -1.09 17.63
N CYS A 25 10.31 -0.03 16.84
CA CYS A 25 10.02 -0.03 15.41
C CYS A 25 10.94 -0.99 14.65
N ARG A 26 12.22 -1.05 14.98
CA ARG A 26 13.18 -1.97 14.36
C ARG A 26 12.85 -3.42 14.70
N GLU A 27 12.50 -3.73 15.93
CA GLU A 27 12.11 -5.08 16.36
C GLU A 27 10.84 -5.54 15.63
N LEU A 28 9.83 -4.68 15.55
CA LEU A 28 8.60 -4.97 14.79
C LEU A 28 8.86 -5.13 13.30
N LEU A 29 9.73 -4.30 12.72
CA LEU A 29 10.14 -4.42 11.33
C LEU A 29 10.80 -5.78 11.09
N ASN A 30 11.78 -6.17 11.92
CA ASN A 30 12.44 -7.45 11.83
C ASN A 30 11.44 -8.62 11.93
N LYS A 31 10.50 -8.56 12.86
CA LYS A 31 9.44 -9.57 13.00
C LYS A 31 8.55 -9.67 11.75
N ARG A 32 8.23 -8.55 11.09
CA ARG A 32 7.46 -8.56 9.83
C ARG A 32 8.25 -9.09 8.65
N LEU A 33 9.59 -9.02 8.71
CA LEU A 33 10.50 -9.58 7.71
C LEU A 33 10.69 -11.10 7.87
N GLU A 34 10.28 -11.69 8.99
CA GLU A 34 10.26 -13.14 9.17
C GLU A 34 9.24 -13.76 8.22
N ARG A 35 9.72 -14.64 7.34
CA ARG A 35 8.88 -15.29 6.33
C ARG A 35 8.10 -16.44 6.95
N SER A 36 6.79 -16.35 6.93
CA SER A 36 5.93 -17.48 7.32
C SER A 36 6.02 -18.64 6.31
N PRO A 37 5.89 -19.90 6.76
CA PRO A 37 5.84 -21.03 5.86
C PRO A 37 4.71 -20.86 4.81
N ALA A 38 5.03 -21.12 3.54
CA ALA A 38 4.06 -20.98 2.46
C ALA A 38 2.93 -22.00 2.60
N GLY A 39 1.69 -21.54 2.68
CA GLY A 39 0.48 -22.35 2.57
C GLY A 39 0.29 -22.88 1.14
N ARG A 40 -0.68 -23.78 0.97
CA ARG A 40 -0.95 -24.45 -0.32
C ARG A 40 -1.29 -23.46 -1.46
N TRP A 41 -1.99 -22.38 -1.13
CA TRP A 41 -2.52 -21.40 -2.10
C TRP A 41 -1.72 -20.10 -2.12
N HIS A 42 -0.62 -20.02 -1.36
CA HIS A 42 0.20 -18.82 -1.38
C HIS A 42 0.76 -18.58 -2.77
N ALA A 43 0.65 -17.37 -3.26
CA ALA A 43 1.27 -16.94 -4.49
C ALA A 43 2.61 -16.26 -4.17
N ARG A 44 3.59 -16.51 -5.05
CA ARG A 44 4.91 -15.88 -5.02
C ARG A 44 5.11 -15.09 -6.29
N THR A 45 5.74 -13.94 -6.17
CA THR A 45 6.09 -13.09 -7.31
C THR A 45 7.34 -12.27 -7.00
N ASN A 46 7.98 -11.72 -8.02
CA ASN A 46 8.93 -10.63 -7.89
C ASN A 46 8.26 -9.37 -8.42
N LEU A 47 8.12 -8.36 -7.56
CA LEU A 47 7.63 -7.06 -7.98
C LEU A 47 8.81 -6.28 -8.57
N ARG A 48 8.69 -5.88 -9.83
CA ARG A 48 9.65 -5.00 -10.50
C ARG A 48 9.05 -3.64 -10.77
N HIS A 49 9.92 -2.66 -10.95
CA HIS A 49 9.52 -1.27 -11.22
C HIS A 49 8.49 -0.77 -10.20
N PHE A 50 8.70 -1.13 -8.94
CA PHE A 50 7.81 -0.74 -7.85
C PHE A 50 8.01 0.75 -7.52
N ALA A 51 6.90 1.49 -7.43
CA ALA A 51 6.91 2.80 -6.81
C ALA A 51 5.86 2.88 -5.70
N LEU A 52 6.14 3.71 -4.71
CA LEU A 52 5.21 4.05 -3.64
C LEU A 52 5.06 5.56 -3.62
N ILE A 53 3.94 6.06 -4.16
CA ILE A 53 3.63 7.49 -4.26
C ILE A 53 2.64 7.81 -3.14
N ASN A 54 3.10 8.53 -2.12
CA ASN A 54 2.32 8.84 -0.93
C ASN A 54 1.83 10.28 -0.96
N TYR A 55 0.57 10.49 -0.57
CA TYR A 55 -0.07 11.79 -0.41
C TYR A 55 -0.53 11.99 1.03
N ALA A 56 -0.28 13.17 1.56
CA ALA A 56 -0.78 13.60 2.86
C ALA A 56 -2.09 14.39 2.67
N VAL A 57 -3.18 13.89 3.24
CA VAL A 57 -4.51 14.53 3.16
C VAL A 57 -5.08 14.77 4.55
N SER A 58 -6.14 15.59 4.67
CA SER A 58 -6.80 15.70 5.96
C SER A 58 -7.46 14.36 6.35
N PRO A 59 -7.34 13.93 7.62
CA PRO A 59 -7.94 12.69 8.09
C PRO A 59 -9.46 12.65 7.87
N GLU A 60 -10.14 13.79 7.96
CA GLU A 60 -11.58 13.92 7.77
C GLU A 60 -12.00 13.70 6.31
N ARG A 61 -11.16 14.14 5.34
CA ARG A 61 -11.37 13.88 3.90
C ARG A 61 -11.31 12.38 3.62
N LEU A 62 -10.29 11.70 4.15
CA LEU A 62 -10.10 10.26 3.95
C LEU A 62 -11.14 9.40 4.68
N ALA A 63 -11.54 9.80 5.90
CA ALA A 63 -12.47 9.05 6.75
C ALA A 63 -13.86 8.83 6.13
N LYS A 64 -14.24 9.60 5.10
CA LYS A 64 -15.48 9.41 4.36
C LYS A 64 -15.54 8.10 3.58
N PHE A 65 -14.38 7.52 3.27
CA PHE A 65 -14.23 6.33 2.42
C PHE A 65 -13.78 5.08 3.19
N ILE A 66 -13.56 5.21 4.50
CA ILE A 66 -13.12 4.12 5.36
C ILE A 66 -14.31 3.62 6.20
N PRO A 67 -14.56 2.30 6.28
CA PRO A 67 -15.61 1.73 7.14
C PRO A 67 -15.33 2.02 8.62
N ARG A 68 -16.04 2.99 9.18
CA ARG A 68 -15.78 3.54 10.52
C ARG A 68 -16.05 2.59 11.67
N ASP A 69 -16.87 1.57 11.47
CA ASP A 69 -17.17 0.58 12.52
C ASP A 69 -15.97 -0.32 12.78
N GLN A 70 -15.20 -0.65 11.74
CA GLN A 70 -14.09 -1.59 11.78
C GLN A 70 -12.72 -0.93 11.81
N PHE A 71 -12.60 0.27 11.24
CA PHE A 71 -11.31 0.94 11.04
C PHE A 71 -11.31 2.39 11.51
N GLU A 72 -10.13 2.85 11.89
CA GLU A 72 -9.81 4.27 12.05
C GLU A 72 -8.78 4.66 10.98
N VAL A 73 -8.85 5.89 10.50
CA VAL A 73 -7.81 6.45 9.64
C VAL A 73 -6.54 6.65 10.48
N ALA A 74 -5.42 6.12 10.01
CA ALA A 74 -4.14 6.36 10.65
C ALA A 74 -3.76 7.84 10.58
N ARG A 75 -3.37 8.44 11.71
CA ARG A 75 -3.02 9.87 11.81
C ARG A 75 -1.55 10.02 12.12
N PHE A 76 -0.93 10.97 11.44
CA PHE A 76 0.49 11.28 11.53
C PHE A 76 0.66 12.76 11.84
N GLU A 77 1.44 13.07 12.87
CA GLU A 77 1.71 14.45 13.27
C GLU A 77 2.78 15.05 12.35
N THR A 78 2.37 15.96 11.50
CA THR A 78 3.26 16.67 10.57
C THR A 78 3.45 18.12 11.02
N SER A 79 4.42 18.84 10.43
CA SER A 79 4.62 20.26 10.65
C SER A 79 3.40 21.12 10.27
N GLU A 80 2.48 20.57 9.45
CA GLU A 80 1.23 21.22 9.04
C GLU A 80 0.02 20.72 9.85
N GLY A 81 0.24 20.01 10.96
CA GLY A 81 -0.78 19.36 11.77
C GLY A 81 -1.06 17.92 11.37
N PRO A 82 -2.10 17.29 11.96
CA PRO A 82 -2.41 15.88 11.72
C PRO A 82 -2.82 15.63 10.29
N LYS A 83 -2.14 14.68 9.64
CA LYS A 83 -2.43 14.20 8.29
C LYS A 83 -2.75 12.71 8.29
N ALA A 84 -3.40 12.25 7.25
CA ALA A 84 -3.56 10.86 6.89
C ALA A 84 -2.86 10.58 5.58
N PHE A 85 -2.39 9.36 5.37
CA PHE A 85 -1.72 9.00 4.12
C PHE A 85 -2.60 8.11 3.25
N LEU A 86 -2.52 8.34 1.95
CA LEU A 86 -2.96 7.43 0.91
C LEU A 86 -1.83 7.21 -0.09
N SER A 87 -1.85 6.09 -0.80
CA SER A 87 -0.78 5.75 -1.74
C SER A 87 -1.31 5.21 -3.05
N VAL A 88 -0.58 5.52 -4.13
CA VAL A 88 -0.64 4.81 -5.40
C VAL A 88 0.61 3.96 -5.53
N VAL A 89 0.43 2.68 -5.88
CA VAL A 89 1.52 1.70 -5.89
C VAL A 89 1.53 0.94 -7.21
N PRO A 90 2.20 1.46 -8.26
CA PRO A 90 2.42 0.76 -9.52
C PRO A 90 3.58 -0.23 -9.39
N PHE A 91 3.48 -1.36 -10.08
CA PHE A 91 4.54 -2.36 -10.22
C PHE A 91 4.24 -3.35 -11.34
N LEU A 92 5.24 -4.15 -11.70
CA LEU A 92 5.14 -5.31 -12.56
C LEU A 92 5.30 -6.57 -11.71
N ASP A 93 4.26 -7.40 -11.65
CA ASP A 93 4.37 -8.78 -11.16
C ASP A 93 5.13 -9.62 -12.18
N VAL A 94 6.23 -10.23 -11.75
CA VAL A 94 7.03 -11.13 -12.58
C VAL A 94 7.06 -12.51 -11.96
N ASP A 95 6.83 -13.52 -12.77
CA ASP A 95 6.82 -14.92 -12.34
C ASP A 95 5.78 -15.22 -11.25
N PHE A 96 4.65 -14.49 -11.25
CA PHE A 96 3.55 -14.77 -10.32
C PHE A 96 3.08 -16.20 -10.49
N ASN A 97 3.16 -16.99 -9.43
CA ASN A 97 2.78 -18.41 -9.45
C ASN A 97 2.25 -18.87 -8.09
N PHE A 98 1.45 -19.93 -8.09
CA PHE A 98 1.02 -20.61 -6.88
C PHE A 98 2.10 -21.61 -6.44
N SER A 99 2.81 -21.31 -5.37
CA SER A 99 4.06 -21.95 -4.96
C SER A 99 3.98 -23.47 -4.78
N ARG A 100 2.80 -24.03 -4.48
CA ARG A 100 2.60 -25.48 -4.27
C ARG A 100 1.64 -26.16 -5.23
N LEU A 101 0.80 -25.44 -5.95
CA LEU A 101 -0.22 -26.03 -6.84
C LEU A 101 0.21 -26.04 -8.30
N ALA A 102 0.86 -25.01 -8.76
CA ALA A 102 1.18 -24.83 -10.17
C ALA A 102 2.45 -23.96 -10.32
N SER A 103 3.53 -24.34 -9.64
CA SER A 103 4.81 -23.60 -9.67
C SER A 103 5.43 -23.48 -11.07
N GLY A 104 5.03 -24.37 -12.00
CA GLY A 104 5.45 -24.30 -13.41
C GLY A 104 4.67 -23.31 -14.26
N ILE A 105 3.50 -22.81 -13.79
CA ILE A 105 2.69 -21.84 -14.52
C ILE A 105 2.99 -20.45 -13.93
N LYS A 106 3.60 -19.61 -14.74
CA LYS A 106 4.04 -18.27 -14.33
C LYS A 106 3.32 -17.21 -15.15
N PHE A 107 2.92 -16.14 -14.46
CA PHE A 107 2.26 -15.00 -15.06
C PHE A 107 3.08 -13.75 -14.85
N THR A 108 3.01 -12.84 -15.82
CA THR A 108 3.60 -11.51 -15.73
C THR A 108 2.56 -10.48 -16.14
N PHE A 109 2.30 -9.50 -15.27
CA PHE A 109 1.30 -8.46 -15.52
C PHE A 109 1.58 -7.20 -14.71
N TYR A 110 1.20 -6.05 -15.24
CA TYR A 110 1.24 -4.78 -14.54
C TYR A 110 0.10 -4.66 -13.53
N GLN A 111 0.38 -3.99 -12.43
CA GLN A 111 -0.61 -3.72 -11.39
C GLN A 111 -0.42 -2.32 -10.81
N THR A 112 -1.52 -1.69 -10.39
CA THR A 112 -1.49 -0.43 -9.63
C THR A 112 -2.51 -0.52 -8.50
N ASN A 113 -2.04 -0.48 -7.26
CA ASN A 113 -2.87 -0.48 -6.08
C ASN A 113 -3.18 0.94 -5.62
N HIS A 114 -4.43 1.18 -5.25
CA HIS A 114 -4.89 2.43 -4.64
C HIS A 114 -5.28 2.15 -3.19
N ARG A 115 -4.53 2.70 -2.22
CA ARG A 115 -4.70 2.32 -0.82
C ARG A 115 -4.57 3.50 0.14
N ALA A 116 -5.11 3.32 1.35
CA ALA A 116 -4.97 4.23 2.48
C ALA A 116 -4.42 3.48 3.70
N TYR A 117 -3.83 4.20 4.65
CA TYR A 117 -3.34 3.63 5.89
C TYR A 117 -4.39 3.77 6.99
N VAL A 118 -4.67 2.66 7.66
CA VAL A 118 -5.73 2.55 8.67
C VAL A 118 -5.24 1.79 9.90
N ILE A 119 -5.98 1.93 11.00
CA ILE A 119 -5.85 1.08 12.19
C ILE A 119 -7.07 0.17 12.25
N GLU A 120 -6.88 -1.12 12.30
CA GLU A 120 -7.95 -2.07 12.53
C GLU A 120 -8.36 -2.04 14.00
N LYS A 121 -9.63 -1.68 14.29
CA LYS A 121 -10.09 -1.40 15.65
C LYS A 121 -10.07 -2.61 16.58
N LYS A 122 -10.28 -3.81 16.03
CA LYS A 122 -10.32 -5.04 16.81
C LYS A 122 -8.96 -5.42 17.38
N SER A 123 -7.92 -5.34 16.57
CA SER A 123 -6.54 -5.67 16.95
C SER A 123 -5.72 -4.46 17.39
N GLY A 124 -6.14 -3.25 17.01
CA GLY A 124 -5.35 -2.03 17.17
C GLY A 124 -4.15 -1.96 16.22
N GLN A 125 -4.02 -2.87 15.25
CA GLN A 125 -2.84 -2.97 14.39
C GLN A 125 -2.94 -2.08 13.15
N PRO A 126 -1.80 -1.50 12.71
CA PRO A 126 -1.71 -0.81 11.43
C PRO A 126 -1.96 -1.77 10.27
N ALA A 127 -2.73 -1.31 9.30
CA ALA A 127 -3.09 -2.05 8.10
C ALA A 127 -3.29 -1.09 6.92
N VAL A 128 -3.53 -1.65 5.73
CA VAL A 128 -3.93 -0.87 4.56
C VAL A 128 -5.36 -1.18 4.15
N TRP A 129 -6.08 -0.15 3.75
CA TRP A 129 -7.38 -0.24 3.11
C TRP A 129 -7.22 -0.02 1.61
N PHE A 130 -7.55 -1.02 0.80
CA PHE A 130 -7.55 -0.92 -0.65
C PHE A 130 -8.88 -0.35 -1.14
N PHE A 131 -8.84 0.72 -1.92
CA PHE A 131 -9.99 1.22 -2.67
C PHE A 131 -10.29 0.31 -3.86
N GLY A 132 -9.26 -0.27 -4.45
CA GLY A 132 -9.26 -1.20 -5.55
C GLY A 132 -7.89 -1.28 -6.23
N THR A 133 -7.84 -2.08 -7.28
CA THR A 133 -6.60 -2.36 -8.01
C THR A 133 -6.84 -2.37 -9.51
N ASN A 134 -6.02 -1.66 -10.26
CA ASN A 134 -5.85 -1.80 -11.69
C ASN A 134 -4.94 -3.00 -11.96
N LEU A 135 -5.33 -3.93 -12.85
CA LEU A 135 -4.55 -5.13 -13.17
C LEU A 135 -4.54 -5.39 -14.67
N GLY A 136 -3.34 -5.47 -15.27
CA GLY A 136 -3.10 -5.56 -16.70
C GLY A 136 -3.18 -7.00 -17.24
N SER A 137 -4.22 -7.74 -16.83
CA SER A 137 -4.44 -9.10 -17.31
C SER A 137 -5.91 -9.48 -17.27
N PRO A 138 -6.46 -10.13 -18.30
CA PRO A 138 -7.82 -10.67 -18.26
C PRO A 138 -8.02 -11.77 -17.20
N LEU A 139 -6.95 -12.33 -16.65
CA LEU A 139 -7.01 -13.26 -15.51
C LEU A 139 -7.62 -12.62 -14.26
N VAL A 140 -7.72 -11.31 -14.21
CA VAL A 140 -8.41 -10.54 -13.15
C VAL A 140 -9.83 -11.03 -12.88
N TYR A 141 -10.52 -11.56 -13.88
CA TYR A 141 -11.90 -12.03 -13.75
C TYR A 141 -12.04 -13.25 -12.85
N ILE A 142 -10.99 -14.11 -12.73
CA ILE A 142 -11.02 -15.28 -11.86
C ILE A 142 -11.11 -14.90 -10.37
N PRO A 143 -10.15 -14.16 -9.78
CA PRO A 143 -10.24 -13.72 -8.39
C PRO A 143 -11.44 -12.81 -8.13
N ARG A 144 -11.81 -11.99 -9.13
CA ARG A 144 -12.99 -11.12 -9.06
C ARG A 144 -14.29 -11.93 -8.88
N GLN A 145 -14.43 -13.03 -9.58
CA GLN A 145 -15.60 -13.91 -9.48
C GLN A 145 -15.58 -14.79 -8.23
N LEU A 146 -14.44 -15.41 -7.93
CA LEU A 146 -14.31 -16.35 -6.81
C LEU A 146 -14.28 -15.64 -5.46
N TRP A 147 -13.46 -14.60 -5.32
CA TRP A 147 -13.19 -13.94 -4.05
C TRP A 147 -13.78 -12.53 -3.93
N LYS A 148 -14.50 -12.09 -4.99
CA LYS A 148 -15.14 -10.77 -5.02
C LYS A 148 -14.18 -9.62 -4.76
N ILE A 149 -12.90 -9.78 -5.18
CA ILE A 149 -11.88 -8.74 -5.03
C ILE A 149 -12.18 -7.58 -6.00
N PRO A 150 -12.03 -6.30 -5.60
CA PRO A 150 -12.29 -5.14 -6.46
C PRO A 150 -11.09 -4.89 -7.40
N TRP A 151 -10.77 -5.87 -8.25
CA TRP A 151 -9.75 -5.76 -9.28
C TRP A 151 -10.39 -5.39 -10.62
N HIS A 152 -9.73 -4.51 -11.36
CA HIS A 152 -10.23 -3.93 -12.60
C HIS A 152 -9.26 -4.21 -13.74
N ASN A 153 -9.76 -4.85 -14.82
CA ASN A 153 -8.97 -5.10 -16.02
C ASN A 153 -8.54 -3.76 -16.65
N THR A 154 -7.26 -3.61 -16.92
CA THR A 154 -6.66 -2.32 -17.22
C THR A 154 -5.65 -2.46 -18.37
N LYS A 155 -5.65 -1.51 -19.27
CA LYS A 155 -4.62 -1.35 -20.29
C LYS A 155 -3.46 -0.56 -19.72
N TYR A 156 -2.24 -1.00 -19.99
CA TYR A 156 -1.02 -0.33 -19.54
C TYR A 156 -0.11 0.03 -20.72
N THR A 157 0.52 1.19 -20.64
CA THR A 157 1.67 1.57 -21.43
C THR A 157 2.77 1.98 -20.47
N VAL A 158 3.86 1.21 -20.41
CA VAL A 158 4.93 1.37 -19.42
C VAL A 158 6.26 1.48 -20.11
N ASP A 159 7.08 2.45 -19.67
CA ASP A 159 8.47 2.61 -20.07
C ASP A 159 9.32 2.90 -18.83
N CYS A 160 9.94 1.83 -18.30
CA CYS A 160 10.81 1.88 -17.13
C CYS A 160 12.19 1.35 -17.49
N GLN A 161 13.19 2.21 -17.43
CA GLN A 161 14.57 1.92 -17.77
C GLN A 161 15.44 2.06 -16.52
N PHE A 162 15.78 0.93 -15.90
CA PHE A 162 16.64 0.89 -14.71
C PHE A 162 18.09 0.67 -15.10
N ASP A 163 18.95 1.61 -14.75
CA ASP A 163 20.40 1.51 -14.90
C ASP A 163 21.01 0.83 -13.66
N LYS A 164 21.44 -0.41 -13.83
CA LYS A 164 22.05 -1.18 -12.75
C LYS A 164 23.39 -0.61 -12.27
N ALA A 165 24.16 0.02 -13.17
CA ALA A 165 25.45 0.60 -12.83
C ALA A 165 25.31 1.87 -11.99
N ALA A 166 24.34 2.72 -12.37
CA ALA A 166 24.01 3.93 -11.64
C ALA A 166 23.04 3.69 -10.47
N ASN A 167 22.49 2.47 -10.33
CA ASN A 167 21.48 2.07 -9.35
C ASN A 167 20.27 3.03 -9.28
N ARG A 168 19.78 3.47 -10.44
CA ARG A 168 18.64 4.38 -10.56
C ARG A 168 17.87 4.21 -11.86
N TYR A 169 16.64 4.66 -11.88
CA TYR A 169 15.87 4.77 -13.12
C TYR A 169 16.35 5.95 -13.95
N GLN A 170 16.63 5.70 -15.22
CA GLN A 170 16.83 6.75 -16.24
C GLN A 170 15.49 7.26 -16.77
N LYS A 171 14.48 6.37 -16.77
CA LYS A 171 13.11 6.68 -17.13
C LYS A 171 12.14 5.86 -16.30
N TYR A 172 11.09 6.49 -15.81
CA TYR A 172 10.01 5.82 -15.10
C TYR A 172 8.66 6.41 -15.52
N SER A 173 7.91 5.65 -16.34
CA SER A 173 6.62 6.07 -16.86
C SER A 173 5.62 4.93 -16.84
N TYR A 174 4.44 5.17 -16.26
CA TYR A 174 3.27 4.30 -16.26
C TYR A 174 2.06 5.08 -16.72
N ASN A 175 1.42 4.67 -17.82
CA ASN A 175 0.10 5.12 -18.19
C ASN A 175 -0.85 3.92 -18.12
N PHE A 176 -2.01 4.10 -17.49
CA PHE A 176 -2.99 3.04 -17.36
C PHE A 176 -4.42 3.56 -17.51
N GLU A 177 -5.29 2.73 -18.09
CA GLU A 177 -6.66 3.08 -18.39
C GLU A 177 -7.59 1.88 -18.17
N SER A 178 -8.67 2.11 -17.41
CA SER A 178 -9.80 1.22 -17.24
C SER A 178 -11.07 2.03 -17.03
N ASP A 179 -12.24 1.37 -17.07
CA ASP A 179 -13.54 2.00 -16.76
C ASP A 179 -13.59 2.54 -15.32
N TRP A 180 -12.77 1.99 -14.43
CA TRP A 180 -12.74 2.37 -13.02
C TRP A 180 -11.79 3.53 -12.73
N CYS A 181 -10.56 3.45 -13.23
CA CYS A 181 -9.52 4.43 -12.96
C CYS A 181 -8.56 4.55 -14.15
N GLN A 182 -8.23 5.79 -14.49
CA GLN A 182 -7.14 6.16 -15.40
C GLN A 182 -6.04 6.83 -14.60
N GLY A 183 -4.79 6.67 -15.01
CA GLY A 183 -3.68 7.35 -14.37
C GLY A 183 -2.47 7.52 -15.28
N CYS A 184 -1.69 8.55 -14.95
CA CYS A 184 -0.40 8.86 -15.53
C CYS A 184 0.60 9.02 -14.39
N ILE A 185 1.75 8.39 -14.52
CA ILE A 185 2.85 8.45 -13.54
C ILE A 185 4.15 8.64 -14.32
N GLU A 186 4.75 9.81 -14.20
CA GLU A 186 6.07 10.11 -14.71
C GLU A 186 6.93 10.61 -13.57
N LEU A 187 8.04 9.91 -13.29
CA LEU A 187 8.91 10.17 -12.15
C LEU A 187 10.35 10.28 -12.59
N CYS A 188 11.07 11.20 -11.96
CA CYS A 188 12.53 11.25 -11.98
C CYS A 188 13.07 10.54 -10.71
N ASP A 189 14.00 9.61 -10.89
CA ASP A 189 14.72 8.95 -9.78
C ASP A 189 15.97 9.77 -9.44
N THR A 190 16.05 10.24 -8.20
CA THR A 190 17.22 11.02 -7.75
C THR A 190 18.45 10.14 -7.54
N GLY A 191 18.29 8.81 -7.41
CA GLY A 191 19.35 7.89 -7.02
C GLY A 191 19.74 7.99 -5.53
N GLU A 192 19.16 8.93 -4.78
CA GLU A 192 19.42 9.08 -3.35
C GLU A 192 18.62 8.06 -2.54
N PRO A 193 19.21 7.44 -1.50
CA PRO A 193 18.44 6.59 -0.59
C PRO A 193 17.35 7.38 0.13
N ILE A 194 16.26 6.70 0.48
CA ILE A 194 15.18 7.30 1.27
C ILE A 194 15.69 7.72 2.65
N SER A 195 15.16 8.82 3.15
CA SER A 195 15.42 9.36 4.50
C SER A 195 14.11 9.60 5.22
N VAL A 196 14.19 9.89 6.52
CA VAL A 196 13.01 10.21 7.34
C VAL A 196 12.24 11.38 6.73
N MET A 197 10.93 11.20 6.55
CA MET A 197 10.02 12.20 6.02
C MET A 197 9.18 12.82 7.14
N ASN A 198 8.62 14.00 6.88
CA ASN A 198 7.71 14.68 7.80
C ASN A 198 6.53 13.76 8.20
N GLY A 199 6.21 13.72 9.50
CA GLY A 199 5.18 12.83 10.06
C GLY A 199 5.70 11.52 10.65
N PHE A 200 7.01 11.24 10.57
CA PHE A 200 7.65 10.05 11.15
C PHE A 200 8.80 10.43 12.07
N ALA A 201 8.95 9.71 13.19
CA ALA A 201 10.01 9.95 14.16
C ALA A 201 11.35 9.30 13.73
N SER A 202 11.30 8.22 12.96
CA SER A 202 12.51 7.51 12.49
C SER A 202 12.30 6.87 11.11
N LEU A 203 13.42 6.47 10.47
CA LEU A 203 13.38 5.75 9.21
C LEU A 203 12.72 4.38 9.37
N ASP A 204 12.94 3.71 10.49
CA ASP A 204 12.34 2.39 10.77
C ASP A 204 10.84 2.49 10.98
N GLU A 205 10.36 3.52 11.67
CA GLU A 205 8.92 3.80 11.78
C GLU A 205 8.30 4.04 10.40
N MET A 206 8.93 4.90 9.59
CA MET A 206 8.45 5.19 8.24
C MET A 206 8.40 3.93 7.37
N LYS A 207 9.45 3.11 7.38
CA LYS A 207 9.50 1.83 6.65
C LYS A 207 8.42 0.88 7.15
N LEU A 208 8.31 0.70 8.46
CA LEU A 208 7.33 -0.19 9.09
C LEU A 208 5.89 0.14 8.66
N ILE A 209 5.57 1.41 8.55
CA ILE A 209 4.22 1.89 8.23
C ILE A 209 3.99 1.94 6.72
N LEU A 210 4.88 2.59 5.98
CA LEU A 210 4.66 2.85 4.55
C LEU A 210 5.02 1.66 3.67
N THR A 211 6.12 0.97 3.97
CA THR A 211 6.62 -0.10 3.11
C THR A 211 6.31 -1.51 3.62
N GLN A 212 6.04 -1.72 4.93
CA GLN A 212 5.80 -3.04 5.53
C GLN A 212 4.40 -3.25 6.14
N PRO A 213 3.30 -2.80 5.54
CA PRO A 213 1.99 -3.24 5.96
C PRO A 213 1.81 -4.71 5.55
N THR A 214 1.59 -5.60 6.54
CA THR A 214 1.45 -7.04 6.29
C THR A 214 0.01 -7.47 6.07
N GLN A 215 -0.96 -6.61 6.37
CA GLN A 215 -2.38 -6.94 6.25
C GLN A 215 -3.12 -5.88 5.44
N GLY A 216 -3.90 -6.36 4.47
CA GLY A 216 -4.74 -5.54 3.61
C GLY A 216 -6.21 -5.89 3.74
N PHE A 217 -7.05 -4.85 3.72
CA PHE A 217 -8.50 -4.96 3.74
C PHE A 217 -9.09 -4.24 2.52
N TYR A 218 -10.24 -4.69 2.07
CA TYR A 218 -10.94 -4.11 0.92
C TYR A 218 -12.45 -4.34 1.01
N ARG A 219 -13.23 -3.49 0.33
CA ARG A 219 -14.66 -3.74 0.13
C ARG A 219 -14.82 -4.76 -1.01
N ARG A 220 -15.36 -5.93 -0.70
CA ARG A 220 -15.70 -6.96 -1.68
C ARG A 220 -16.83 -6.47 -2.58
N LEU A 221 -16.94 -7.05 -3.78
CA LEU A 221 -18.02 -6.73 -4.73
C LEU A 221 -19.42 -7.11 -4.23
N ASP A 222 -19.51 -7.96 -3.20
CA ASP A 222 -20.76 -8.32 -2.50
C ASP A 222 -21.04 -7.44 -1.27
N GLY A 223 -20.24 -6.38 -1.05
CA GLY A 223 -20.43 -5.41 0.04
C GLY A 223 -19.76 -5.81 1.37
N GLN A 224 -19.31 -7.04 1.53
CA GLN A 224 -18.59 -7.50 2.73
C GLN A 224 -17.16 -6.92 2.75
N ILE A 225 -16.45 -7.11 3.85
CA ILE A 225 -15.03 -6.76 3.95
C ILE A 225 -14.19 -8.01 3.76
N GLY A 226 -13.30 -7.97 2.78
CA GLY A 226 -12.29 -9.00 2.55
C GLY A 226 -10.95 -8.59 3.13
N THR A 227 -10.13 -9.60 3.43
CA THR A 227 -8.76 -9.38 3.92
C THR A 227 -7.82 -10.44 3.41
N TYR A 228 -6.56 -10.07 3.23
CA TYR A 228 -5.44 -10.98 2.96
C TYR A 228 -4.17 -10.46 3.58
N GLN A 229 -3.22 -11.35 3.77
CA GLN A 229 -1.89 -11.03 4.27
C GLN A 229 -0.85 -11.09 3.15
N VAL A 230 0.20 -10.33 3.32
CA VAL A 230 1.36 -10.31 2.44
C VAL A 230 2.65 -10.40 3.25
N TRP A 231 3.68 -10.90 2.61
CA TRP A 231 5.05 -10.83 3.09
C TRP A 231 5.96 -10.38 1.95
N HIS A 232 6.96 -9.60 2.27
CA HIS A 232 8.04 -9.26 1.33
C HIS A 232 9.33 -8.92 2.08
N ARG A 233 10.44 -8.99 1.38
CA ARG A 233 11.74 -8.54 1.90
C ARG A 233 11.73 -7.04 2.17
N GLU A 234 12.65 -6.58 3.01
CA GLU A 234 12.87 -5.14 3.17
C GLU A 234 13.22 -4.51 1.82
N MET A 235 12.51 -3.44 1.48
CA MET A 235 12.69 -2.73 0.21
C MET A 235 13.90 -1.81 0.29
N THR A 236 14.81 -1.92 -0.69
CA THR A 236 15.85 -0.93 -0.91
C THR A 236 15.34 0.10 -1.90
N CYS A 237 15.04 1.29 -1.42
CA CYS A 237 14.39 2.32 -2.20
C CYS A 237 15.27 3.55 -2.38
N THR A 238 15.14 4.18 -3.54
CA THR A 238 15.60 5.55 -3.81
C THR A 238 14.45 6.55 -3.72
N LYS A 239 14.77 7.83 -3.58
CA LYS A 239 13.78 8.91 -3.62
C LYS A 239 13.41 9.23 -5.07
N GLY A 240 12.11 9.37 -5.33
CA GLY A 240 11.58 9.92 -6.57
C GLY A 240 11.08 11.35 -6.40
N VAL A 241 11.06 12.08 -7.50
CA VAL A 241 10.36 13.37 -7.63
C VAL A 241 9.33 13.28 -8.75
N PRO A 242 8.16 13.94 -8.64
CA PRO A 242 7.13 13.90 -9.65
C PRO A 242 7.54 14.75 -10.87
N GLU A 243 7.29 14.22 -12.07
CA GLU A 243 7.29 14.98 -13.31
C GLU A 243 5.84 15.22 -13.76
N ASN A 244 5.00 14.16 -13.73
CA ASN A 244 3.59 14.27 -14.05
C ASN A 244 2.81 13.15 -13.32
N LEU A 245 1.80 13.53 -12.55
CA LEU A 245 0.97 12.60 -11.78
C LEU A 245 -0.51 12.92 -11.96
N TYR A 246 -1.27 11.90 -12.36
CA TYR A 246 -2.72 12.01 -12.46
C TYR A 246 -3.41 10.69 -12.09
N PHE A 247 -4.46 10.75 -11.29
CA PHE A 247 -5.27 9.61 -10.88
C PHE A 247 -6.76 9.99 -10.85
N SER A 248 -7.50 9.56 -11.87
CA SER A 248 -8.92 9.91 -12.00
C SER A 248 -9.77 9.43 -10.82
N LEU A 249 -9.37 8.35 -10.16
CA LEU A 249 -10.04 7.83 -8.96
C LEU A 249 -10.04 8.87 -7.84
N TYR A 250 -8.89 9.43 -7.51
CA TYR A 250 -8.77 10.38 -6.40
C TYR A 250 -9.41 11.73 -6.71
N GLU A 251 -9.43 12.13 -7.97
CA GLU A 251 -10.18 13.31 -8.42
C GLU A 251 -11.69 13.08 -8.25
N LYS A 252 -12.23 11.94 -8.75
CA LYS A 252 -13.64 11.56 -8.62
C LYS A 252 -14.08 11.42 -7.15
N MET A 253 -13.21 10.93 -6.28
CA MET A 253 -13.48 10.82 -4.84
C MET A 253 -13.35 12.18 -4.11
N GLY A 254 -12.82 13.22 -4.76
CA GLY A 254 -12.50 14.48 -4.10
C GLY A 254 -11.40 14.35 -3.04
N LEU A 255 -10.56 13.30 -3.14
CA LEU A 255 -9.42 13.08 -2.25
C LEU A 255 -8.23 13.94 -2.61
N LEU A 256 -7.98 14.12 -3.92
CA LEU A 256 -6.92 14.98 -4.46
C LEU A 256 -7.43 15.75 -5.66
N SER A 257 -7.14 17.04 -5.73
CA SER A 257 -7.22 17.84 -6.94
C SER A 257 -6.03 17.55 -7.86
N LYS A 258 -6.11 17.95 -9.12
CA LYS A 258 -4.98 17.83 -10.08
C LYS A 258 -3.71 18.52 -9.59
N ALA A 259 -3.84 19.66 -8.93
CA ALA A 259 -2.70 20.39 -8.35
C ALA A 259 -2.08 19.64 -7.16
N GLU A 260 -2.91 19.09 -6.26
CA GLU A 260 -2.43 18.29 -5.12
C GLU A 260 -1.74 17.00 -5.59
N MET A 261 -2.14 16.42 -6.72
CA MET A 261 -1.49 15.22 -7.28
C MET A 261 -0.04 15.48 -7.71
N GLN A 262 0.30 16.72 -8.10
CA GLN A 262 1.68 17.09 -8.44
C GLN A 262 2.58 17.33 -7.21
N GLN A 263 2.02 17.26 -5.99
CA GLN A 263 2.72 17.55 -4.75
C GLN A 263 2.63 16.35 -3.78
N PRO A 264 3.14 15.17 -4.16
CA PRO A 264 3.15 14.02 -3.27
C PRO A 264 4.01 14.31 -2.02
N HIS A 265 3.62 13.75 -0.88
CA HIS A 265 4.41 13.82 0.34
C HIS A 265 5.76 13.12 0.18
N SER A 266 5.76 11.96 -0.46
CA SER A 266 6.98 11.18 -0.73
C SER A 266 6.79 10.21 -1.89
N ILE A 267 7.88 9.95 -2.61
CA ILE A 267 7.95 8.93 -3.66
C ILE A 267 9.15 8.04 -3.37
N PHE A 268 8.92 6.72 -3.31
CA PHE A 268 9.95 5.72 -3.16
C PHE A 268 9.96 4.82 -4.39
N LEU A 269 11.13 4.60 -4.97
CA LEU A 269 11.34 3.73 -6.12
C LEU A 269 12.17 2.51 -5.69
N CYS A 270 11.67 1.30 -6.00
CA CYS A 270 12.36 0.04 -5.71
C CYS A 270 12.43 -0.78 -7.00
N PRO A 271 13.64 -1.13 -7.48
CA PRO A 271 13.77 -1.82 -8.77
C PRO A 271 13.19 -3.23 -8.74
N GLU A 272 13.37 -3.94 -7.63
CA GLU A 272 12.87 -5.32 -7.48
C GLU A 272 12.72 -5.69 -6.01
N VAL A 273 11.66 -6.44 -5.67
CA VAL A 273 11.44 -7.02 -4.35
C VAL A 273 10.68 -8.35 -4.44
N GLU A 274 11.15 -9.37 -3.70
CA GLU A 274 10.45 -10.65 -3.56
C GLU A 274 9.19 -10.47 -2.71
N PHE A 275 8.06 -11.03 -3.14
CA PHE A 275 6.75 -10.83 -2.55
C PHE A 275 5.94 -12.13 -2.49
N ASP A 276 5.31 -12.39 -1.36
CA ASP A 276 4.34 -13.48 -1.18
C ASP A 276 2.95 -12.91 -0.87
N VAL A 277 1.92 -13.47 -1.50
CA VAL A 277 0.52 -13.16 -1.20
C VAL A 277 -0.13 -14.40 -0.59
N HIS A 278 -0.67 -14.25 0.61
CA HIS A 278 -1.31 -15.34 1.33
C HIS A 278 -2.76 -15.48 0.87
N LEU A 279 -3.01 -16.46 0.03
CA LEU A 279 -4.31 -16.76 -0.55
C LEU A 279 -4.89 -18.06 0.04
N PRO A 280 -6.21 -18.29 -0.01
CA PRO A 280 -7.25 -17.37 -0.47
C PRO A 280 -7.49 -16.22 0.52
N PRO A 281 -8.05 -15.08 0.05
CA PRO A 281 -8.54 -14.05 0.95
C PRO A 281 -9.66 -14.56 1.84
N THR A 282 -9.76 -14.04 3.04
CA THR A 282 -10.83 -14.38 4.00
C THR A 282 -11.84 -13.23 4.12
N ILE A 283 -13.01 -13.52 4.68
CA ILE A 283 -14.01 -12.51 5.00
C ILE A 283 -13.73 -12.02 6.42
N TYR A 284 -13.67 -10.70 6.59
CA TYR A 284 -13.42 -10.09 7.89
C TYR A 284 -14.56 -10.41 8.87
N GLY A 285 -14.18 -10.84 10.07
CA GLY A 285 -15.13 -11.18 11.15
C GLY A 285 -15.69 -12.59 11.10
N ILE A 286 -15.41 -13.38 10.06
CA ILE A 286 -15.72 -14.81 10.00
C ILE A 286 -14.44 -15.57 10.32
N ALA A 287 -14.45 -16.35 11.41
CA ALA A 287 -13.36 -17.27 11.70
C ALA A 287 -13.33 -18.34 10.60
N GLY A 288 -12.18 -18.48 9.94
CA GLY A 288 -11.95 -19.55 8.95
C GLY A 288 -11.66 -20.87 9.61
#